data_a4eeca4884f0de19674af81dc3d9946d
#
_entry.id   a4eeca4884f0de19674af81dc3d9946d
#
_cell.length_a   1.000
_cell.length_b   1.000
_cell.length_c   1.000
_cell.angle_alpha   90.00
_cell.angle_beta   90.00
_cell.angle_gamma   90.00
#
_symmetry.space_group_name_H-M   'P 1'
#
loop_
_entity.id
_entity.type
_entity.pdbx_description
1 polymer ?
#
loop_
_entity_poly.entity_id
_entity_poly.type
_entity_poly.pdbx_seq_one_letter_code
_entity_poly.pdbx_strand_id
1 'polypeptide(L)'
;MLELGGAVLSERVTGEPVHRWYFAARNRLVVGLSDAVVVVQSPAKGGALISAQLALDLGVTCWVYRPEKGLDTPPWAGNRKLLDEFPSMGWQSAEALAEQITKCHGIMNVFVAESGLPSAFRATWRHIMQTRGAQLDALAMRTGTDAESMRKQLHAMELGGWVRRMPGGWYVPLKI
;
A
#
# COMPACT_ATOMS: atom_id res chain seq x y z
N MET A 1 2.44 7.47 18.82
CA MET A 1 2.74 6.80 17.53
C MET A 1 3.42 5.46 17.76
N LEU A 2 4.58 5.39 18.44
CA LEU A 2 5.27 4.11 18.73
C LEU A 2 4.44 3.20 19.64
N GLU A 3 3.78 3.75 20.65
CA GLU A 3 2.89 3.02 21.58
C GLU A 3 1.70 2.33 20.88
N LEU A 4 1.33 2.79 19.69
CA LEU A 4 0.27 2.23 18.86
C LEU A 4 0.80 1.27 17.78
N GLY A 5 2.04 0.78 17.93
CA GLY A 5 2.64 -0.14 16.96
C GLY A 5 3.19 0.54 15.69
N GLY A 6 3.30 1.87 15.69
CA GLY A 6 3.96 2.62 14.62
C GLY A 6 5.48 2.54 14.72
N ALA A 7 6.16 2.92 13.64
CA ALA A 7 7.61 2.97 13.59
C ALA A 7 8.11 4.31 13.02
N VAL A 8 9.32 4.68 13.40
CA VAL A 8 10.06 5.78 12.77
C VAL A 8 11.15 5.19 11.90
N LEU A 9 11.14 5.55 10.62
CA LEU A 9 12.13 5.10 9.65
C LEU A 9 13.00 6.29 9.21
N SER A 10 14.31 6.11 9.24
CA SER A 10 15.28 7.11 8.77
C SER A 10 16.45 6.43 8.07
N GLU A 11 16.92 7.03 6.98
CA GLU A 11 18.17 6.67 6.32
C GLU A 11 19.35 7.48 6.85
N ARG A 12 19.10 8.38 7.81
CA ARG A 12 20.10 9.28 8.37
C ARG A 12 20.41 8.94 9.81
N VAL A 13 21.64 9.17 10.17
CA VAL A 13 22.09 8.99 11.55
C VAL A 13 21.52 10.11 12.41
N THR A 14 21.10 9.77 13.63
CA THR A 14 20.61 10.76 14.60
C THR A 14 21.69 11.79 14.91
N GLY A 15 21.33 13.06 14.83
CA GLY A 15 22.26 14.18 15.09
C GLY A 15 22.91 14.78 13.85
N GLU A 16 22.72 14.21 12.66
CA GLU A 16 23.20 14.86 11.43
C GLU A 16 22.46 16.19 11.15
N PRO A 17 23.17 17.23 10.64
CA PRO A 17 22.55 18.47 10.20
C PRO A 17 21.49 18.23 9.12
N VAL A 18 20.34 18.90 9.23
CA VAL A 18 19.26 18.77 8.24
C VAL A 18 19.54 19.65 7.03
N HIS A 19 19.60 19.07 5.83
CA HIS A 19 19.73 19.76 4.56
C HIS A 19 18.42 19.75 3.77
N ARG A 20 18.13 20.83 3.03
CA ARG A 20 16.89 21.00 2.27
C ARG A 20 16.64 19.85 1.26
N TRP A 21 17.70 19.34 0.64
CA TRP A 21 17.59 18.25 -0.32
C TRP A 21 17.19 16.89 0.32
N TYR A 22 17.34 16.72 1.64
CA TYR A 22 16.89 15.52 2.34
C TYR A 22 15.37 15.31 2.26
N PHE A 23 14.60 16.40 2.19
CA PHE A 23 13.16 16.32 2.03
C PHE A 23 12.74 15.69 0.70
N ALA A 24 13.40 16.05 -0.38
CA ALA A 24 13.16 15.45 -1.69
C ALA A 24 13.66 13.99 -1.75
N ALA A 25 14.86 13.72 -1.21
CA ALA A 25 15.43 12.38 -1.16
C ALA A 25 14.57 11.40 -0.35
N ARG A 26 14.01 11.86 0.80
CA ARG A 26 13.13 11.04 1.64
C ARG A 26 11.84 10.65 0.93
N ASN A 27 11.34 11.45 -0.03
CA ASN A 27 10.07 11.17 -0.70
C ASN A 27 10.06 9.79 -1.38
N ARG A 28 11.21 9.28 -1.85
CA ARG A 28 11.29 7.93 -2.42
C ARG A 28 10.92 6.83 -1.40
N LEU A 29 11.24 7.03 -0.12
CA LEU A 29 10.84 6.10 0.94
C LEU A 29 9.34 6.19 1.21
N VAL A 30 8.81 7.43 1.29
CA VAL A 30 7.38 7.65 1.50
C VAL A 30 6.58 7.01 0.38
N VAL A 31 6.96 7.25 -0.87
CA VAL A 31 6.29 6.69 -2.04
C VAL A 31 6.47 5.17 -2.11
N GLY A 32 7.70 4.67 -1.93
CA GLY A 32 7.98 3.24 -2.02
C GLY A 32 7.33 2.39 -0.93
N LEU A 33 6.97 2.99 0.21
CA LEU A 33 6.25 2.35 1.30
C LEU A 33 4.73 2.57 1.24
N SER A 34 4.27 3.37 0.28
CA SER A 34 2.84 3.66 0.09
C SER A 34 2.21 2.67 -0.89
N ASP A 35 0.96 2.34 -0.66
CA ASP A 35 0.16 1.55 -1.60
C ASP A 35 -0.32 2.41 -2.78
N ALA A 36 -0.50 3.71 -2.56
CA ALA A 36 -0.86 4.68 -3.58
C ALA A 36 -0.42 6.10 -3.18
N VAL A 37 -0.28 6.97 -4.17
CA VAL A 37 -0.03 8.41 -4.01
C VAL A 37 -1.25 9.18 -4.49
N VAL A 38 -1.75 10.11 -3.69
CA VAL A 38 -2.87 10.98 -4.06
C VAL A 38 -2.39 12.42 -4.10
N VAL A 39 -2.39 13.02 -5.29
CA VAL A 39 -2.09 14.44 -5.49
C VAL A 39 -3.40 15.23 -5.41
N VAL A 40 -3.61 15.94 -4.30
CA VAL A 40 -4.78 16.78 -4.12
C VAL A 40 -4.62 18.08 -4.91
N GLN A 41 -3.54 18.83 -4.65
CA GLN A 41 -3.25 20.09 -5.32
C GLN A 41 -1.75 20.30 -5.44
N SER A 42 -1.31 20.78 -6.60
CA SER A 42 0.08 21.16 -6.83
C SER A 42 0.20 22.29 -7.84
N PRO A 43 1.00 23.32 -7.55
CA PRO A 43 1.43 24.27 -8.58
C PRO A 43 2.42 23.62 -9.55
N ALA A 44 2.77 24.33 -10.63
CA ALA A 44 3.68 23.84 -11.68
C ALA A 44 5.06 23.38 -11.18
N LYS A 45 5.51 23.90 -10.04
CA LYS A 45 6.77 23.53 -9.36
C LYS A 45 6.48 23.22 -7.89
N GLY A 46 5.92 22.04 -7.62
CA GLY A 46 5.56 21.62 -6.28
C GLY A 46 6.20 20.30 -5.86
N GLY A 47 6.44 20.12 -4.57
CA GLY A 47 6.96 18.85 -4.02
C GLY A 47 6.07 17.64 -4.32
N ALA A 48 4.77 17.85 -4.45
CA ALA A 48 3.82 16.80 -4.81
C ALA A 48 4.09 16.22 -6.21
N LEU A 49 4.59 17.04 -7.16
CA LEU A 49 4.99 16.55 -8.49
C LEU A 49 6.20 15.62 -8.42
N ILE A 50 7.14 15.87 -7.50
CA ILE A 50 8.28 14.97 -7.28
C ILE A 50 7.77 13.62 -6.79
N SER A 51 6.81 13.60 -5.86
CA SER A 51 6.22 12.36 -5.36
C SER A 51 5.40 11.64 -6.43
N ALA A 52 4.66 12.37 -7.28
CA ALA A 52 3.93 11.80 -8.40
C ALA A 52 4.89 11.14 -9.42
N GLN A 53 5.98 11.83 -9.77
CA GLN A 53 7.00 11.28 -10.68
C GLN A 53 7.64 10.02 -10.08
N LEU A 54 8.00 10.05 -8.79
CA LEU A 54 8.53 8.88 -8.11
C LEU A 54 7.54 7.71 -8.08
N ALA A 55 6.24 8.00 -7.95
CA ALA A 55 5.21 6.95 -8.01
C ALA A 55 5.17 6.28 -9.38
N LEU A 56 5.25 7.07 -10.46
CA LEU A 56 5.34 6.56 -11.83
C LEU A 56 6.60 5.71 -12.03
N ASP A 57 7.76 6.22 -11.60
CA ASP A 57 9.05 5.54 -11.75
C ASP A 57 9.12 4.22 -10.97
N LEU A 58 8.44 4.15 -9.81
CA LEU A 58 8.40 2.97 -8.94
C LEU A 58 7.21 2.03 -9.22
N GLY A 59 6.33 2.37 -10.16
CA GLY A 59 5.12 1.61 -10.46
C GLY A 59 4.07 1.66 -9.33
N VAL A 60 4.12 2.68 -8.47
CA VAL A 60 3.12 2.92 -7.43
C VAL A 60 1.94 3.66 -8.03
N THR A 61 0.73 3.21 -7.75
CA THR A 61 -0.49 3.86 -8.25
C THR A 61 -0.55 5.32 -7.84
N CYS A 62 -0.80 6.21 -8.80
CA CYS A 62 -0.92 7.65 -8.56
C CYS A 62 -2.30 8.15 -8.99
N TRP A 63 -2.96 8.89 -8.10
CA TRP A 63 -4.25 9.52 -8.36
C TRP A 63 -4.12 11.03 -8.27
N VAL A 64 -4.75 11.77 -9.20
CA VAL A 64 -4.66 13.23 -9.30
C VAL A 64 -6.05 13.85 -9.23
N TYR A 65 -6.27 14.74 -8.28
CA TYR A 65 -7.54 15.44 -8.15
C TYR A 65 -7.79 16.36 -9.34
N ARG A 66 -8.98 16.21 -9.92
CA ARG A 66 -9.51 17.08 -10.97
C ARG A 66 -10.61 17.97 -10.39
N PRO A 67 -10.34 19.23 -10.06
CA PRO A 67 -11.39 20.13 -9.58
C PRO A 67 -12.42 20.39 -10.67
N GLU A 68 -13.68 20.60 -10.28
CA GLU A 68 -14.75 20.94 -11.22
C GLU A 68 -14.50 22.27 -11.93
N LYS A 69 -13.86 23.22 -11.24
CA LYS A 69 -13.53 24.56 -11.75
C LYS A 69 -12.11 24.94 -11.35
N GLY A 70 -11.48 25.77 -12.15
CA GLY A 70 -10.19 26.39 -11.80
C GLY A 70 -8.95 25.56 -12.09
N LEU A 71 -9.05 24.43 -12.80
CA LEU A 71 -7.91 23.59 -13.17
C LEU A 71 -6.82 24.38 -13.92
N ASP A 72 -7.20 25.42 -14.66
CA ASP A 72 -6.30 26.29 -15.42
C ASP A 72 -5.63 27.37 -14.59
N THR A 73 -5.94 27.47 -13.29
CA THR A 73 -5.33 28.47 -12.42
C THR A 73 -3.99 28.01 -11.87
N PRO A 74 -3.06 28.96 -11.52
CA PRO A 74 -1.70 28.64 -11.09
C PRO A 74 -1.57 27.60 -9.95
N PRO A 75 -2.45 27.57 -8.92
CA PRO A 75 -2.37 26.57 -7.86
C PRO A 75 -2.57 25.13 -8.34
N TRP A 76 -3.24 24.93 -9.48
CA TRP A 76 -3.58 23.62 -10.07
C TRP A 76 -2.75 23.27 -11.30
N ALA A 77 -1.78 24.11 -11.67
CA ALA A 77 -1.00 23.91 -12.88
C ALA A 77 -0.23 22.57 -12.90
N GLY A 78 0.15 22.05 -11.74
CA GLY A 78 0.76 20.72 -11.61
C GLY A 78 -0.24 19.59 -11.82
N ASN A 79 -1.44 19.71 -11.27
CA ASN A 79 -2.52 18.73 -11.50
C ASN A 79 -2.89 18.70 -12.98
N ARG A 80 -3.06 19.86 -13.60
CA ARG A 80 -3.33 19.97 -15.04
C ARG A 80 -2.28 19.23 -15.86
N LYS A 81 -0.98 19.51 -15.61
CA LYS A 81 0.11 18.85 -16.31
C LYS A 81 0.04 17.32 -16.21
N LEU A 82 -0.19 16.78 -14.99
CA LEU A 82 -0.31 15.34 -14.78
C LEU A 82 -1.54 14.75 -15.48
N LEU A 83 -2.67 15.46 -15.46
CA LEU A 83 -3.91 15.00 -16.07
C LEU A 83 -3.89 15.08 -17.60
N ASP A 84 -3.14 16.02 -18.17
CA ASP A 84 -2.95 16.13 -19.62
C ASP A 84 -2.08 14.95 -20.13
N GLU A 85 -1.08 14.55 -19.35
CA GLU A 85 -0.19 13.43 -19.69
C GLU A 85 -0.84 12.07 -19.33
N PHE A 86 -1.53 11.98 -18.20
CA PHE A 86 -2.15 10.75 -17.67
C PHE A 86 -3.62 10.96 -17.28
N PRO A 87 -4.55 11.09 -18.24
CA PRO A 87 -5.96 11.39 -17.95
C PRO A 87 -6.67 10.34 -17.06
N SER A 88 -6.22 9.08 -17.12
CA SER A 88 -6.76 7.96 -16.35
C SER A 88 -6.51 8.05 -14.84
N MET A 89 -5.58 8.90 -14.40
CA MET A 89 -5.29 9.14 -12.99
C MET A 89 -6.27 10.10 -12.32
N GLY A 90 -7.16 10.73 -13.09
CA GLY A 90 -8.07 11.76 -12.59
C GLY A 90 -9.19 11.23 -11.69
N TRP A 91 -9.42 11.88 -10.56
CA TRP A 91 -10.58 11.66 -9.70
C TRP A 91 -11.23 12.99 -9.31
N GLN A 92 -12.53 12.97 -8.98
CA GLN A 92 -13.33 14.17 -8.71
C GLN A 92 -14.01 14.13 -7.34
N SER A 93 -14.42 12.97 -6.85
CA SER A 93 -15.04 12.84 -5.53
C SER A 93 -14.27 11.88 -4.64
N ALA A 94 -14.29 12.13 -3.33
CA ALA A 94 -13.62 11.27 -2.35
C ALA A 94 -14.19 9.85 -2.34
N GLU A 95 -15.50 9.73 -2.57
CA GLU A 95 -16.21 8.45 -2.65
C GLU A 95 -15.71 7.62 -3.84
N ALA A 96 -15.62 8.25 -5.03
CA ALA A 96 -15.11 7.60 -6.23
C ALA A 96 -13.64 7.16 -6.07
N LEU A 97 -12.81 8.00 -5.43
CA LEU A 97 -11.42 7.65 -5.12
C LEU A 97 -11.34 6.49 -4.14
N ALA A 98 -12.13 6.51 -3.06
CA ALA A 98 -12.17 5.44 -2.07
C ALA A 98 -12.59 4.10 -2.70
N GLU A 99 -13.59 4.13 -3.59
CA GLU A 99 -14.03 2.95 -4.33
C GLU A 99 -12.92 2.41 -5.25
N GLN A 100 -12.22 3.29 -5.97
CA GLN A 100 -11.10 2.90 -6.83
C GLN A 100 -9.92 2.33 -6.03
N ILE A 101 -9.53 2.97 -4.93
CA ILE A 101 -8.47 2.47 -4.04
C ILE A 101 -8.88 1.12 -3.46
N THR A 102 -10.12 0.98 -3.00
CA THR A 102 -10.62 -0.29 -2.44
C THR A 102 -10.65 -1.39 -3.51
N LYS A 103 -11.06 -1.07 -4.74
CA LYS A 103 -11.03 -2.01 -5.87
C LYS A 103 -9.59 -2.41 -6.22
N CYS A 104 -8.66 -1.46 -6.30
CA CYS A 104 -7.25 -1.76 -6.56
C CYS A 104 -6.62 -2.60 -5.44
N HIS A 105 -6.94 -2.33 -4.16
CA HIS A 105 -6.43 -3.10 -3.03
C HIS A 105 -7.21 -4.40 -2.78
N GLY A 106 -8.54 -4.36 -2.93
CA GLY A 106 -9.40 -5.50 -2.67
C GLY A 106 -9.38 -6.55 -3.79
N ILE A 107 -9.32 -6.13 -5.04
CA ILE A 107 -9.45 -7.03 -6.19
C ILE A 107 -8.08 -7.61 -6.59
N MET A 108 -7.01 -6.82 -6.65
CA MET A 108 -5.71 -7.37 -7.07
C MET A 108 -5.09 -8.28 -6.01
N ASN A 109 -5.21 -7.95 -4.73
CA ASN A 109 -4.65 -8.81 -3.69
C ASN A 109 -5.50 -10.04 -3.37
N VAL A 110 -6.82 -9.99 -3.56
CA VAL A 110 -7.71 -11.14 -3.28
C VAL A 110 -7.91 -12.03 -4.52
N PHE A 111 -8.07 -11.46 -5.71
CA PHE A 111 -8.36 -12.24 -6.91
C PHE A 111 -7.14 -12.99 -7.48
N VAL A 112 -5.98 -12.36 -7.51
CA VAL A 112 -4.74 -13.00 -8.02
C VAL A 112 -4.22 -14.01 -7.00
N ALA A 113 -4.33 -13.72 -5.70
CA ALA A 113 -3.91 -14.63 -4.66
C ALA A 113 -4.90 -15.79 -4.41
N GLU A 114 -6.21 -15.62 -4.67
CA GLU A 114 -7.19 -16.71 -4.50
C GLU A 114 -7.28 -17.66 -5.70
N SER A 115 -6.84 -17.27 -6.89
CA SER A 115 -6.99 -18.09 -8.10
C SER A 115 -6.23 -19.42 -8.09
N GLY A 116 -5.20 -19.56 -7.26
CA GLY A 116 -4.47 -20.81 -7.05
C GLY A 116 -4.63 -21.40 -5.65
N LEU A 117 -5.35 -20.72 -4.75
CA LEU A 117 -5.45 -21.13 -3.36
C LEU A 117 -6.53 -22.21 -3.17
N PRO A 118 -6.20 -23.38 -2.57
CA PRO A 118 -7.20 -24.39 -2.23
C PRO A 118 -8.32 -23.80 -1.37
N SER A 119 -9.55 -24.24 -1.63
CA SER A 119 -10.73 -23.70 -0.93
C SER A 119 -10.64 -23.79 0.60
N ALA A 120 -9.99 -24.82 1.11
CA ALA A 120 -9.76 -25.02 2.55
C ALA A 120 -8.89 -23.92 3.18
N PHE A 121 -8.06 -23.21 2.40
CA PHE A 121 -7.12 -22.21 2.90
C PHE A 121 -7.67 -20.77 2.83
N ARG A 122 -8.78 -20.56 2.12
CA ARG A 122 -9.32 -19.20 1.88
C ARG A 122 -9.69 -18.44 3.14
N ALA A 123 -10.26 -19.09 4.13
CA ALA A 123 -10.62 -18.44 5.39
C ALA A 123 -9.39 -17.94 6.15
N THR A 124 -8.38 -18.79 6.27
CA THR A 124 -7.09 -18.46 6.90
C THR A 124 -6.36 -17.36 6.14
N TRP A 125 -6.32 -17.46 4.81
CA TRP A 125 -5.72 -16.47 3.93
C TRP A 125 -6.36 -15.09 4.08
N ARG A 126 -7.70 -15.00 4.00
CA ARG A 126 -8.44 -13.75 4.16
C ARG A 126 -8.14 -13.08 5.50
N HIS A 127 -8.04 -13.88 6.57
CA HIS A 127 -7.72 -13.33 7.88
C HIS A 127 -6.29 -12.76 7.92
N ILE A 128 -5.30 -13.50 7.40
CA ILE A 128 -3.90 -13.03 7.33
C ILE A 128 -3.81 -11.73 6.50
N MET A 129 -4.55 -11.64 5.40
CA MET A 129 -4.60 -10.45 4.57
C MET A 129 -5.21 -9.25 5.30
N GLN A 130 -6.35 -9.44 5.98
CA GLN A 130 -7.04 -8.38 6.71
C GLN A 130 -6.22 -7.82 7.88
N THR A 131 -5.50 -8.70 8.59
CA THR A 131 -4.69 -8.33 9.77
C THR A 131 -3.26 -7.98 9.43
N ARG A 132 -2.86 -8.10 8.14
CA ARG A 132 -1.47 -7.95 7.66
C ARG A 132 -0.46 -8.88 8.33
N GLY A 133 -0.96 -9.99 8.86
CA GLY A 133 -0.21 -11.04 9.54
C GLY A 133 -0.95 -11.55 10.76
N ALA A 134 -0.71 -12.82 11.12
CA ALA A 134 -1.29 -13.45 12.29
C ALA A 134 -0.38 -14.56 12.83
N GLN A 135 -0.56 -14.89 14.10
CA GLN A 135 0.08 -16.04 14.73
C GLN A 135 -0.81 -17.28 14.60
N LEU A 136 -0.19 -18.46 14.67
CA LEU A 136 -0.86 -19.76 14.53
C LEU A 136 -2.05 -19.90 15.49
N ASP A 137 -1.85 -19.57 16.77
CA ASP A 137 -2.88 -19.74 17.80
C ASP A 137 -4.11 -18.85 17.53
N ALA A 138 -3.89 -17.60 17.12
CA ALA A 138 -4.96 -16.68 16.74
C ALA A 138 -5.75 -17.18 15.53
N LEU A 139 -5.06 -17.75 14.54
CA LEU A 139 -5.70 -18.36 13.36
C LEU A 139 -6.50 -19.60 13.72
N ALA A 140 -5.93 -20.48 14.54
CA ALA A 140 -6.57 -21.70 15.00
C ALA A 140 -7.88 -21.40 15.76
N MET A 141 -7.83 -20.47 16.71
CA MET A 141 -9.00 -20.02 17.47
C MET A 141 -10.09 -19.44 16.55
N ARG A 142 -9.71 -18.60 15.59
CA ARG A 142 -10.67 -17.91 14.74
C ARG A 142 -11.33 -18.82 13.69
N THR A 143 -10.59 -19.79 13.18
CA THR A 143 -11.09 -20.75 12.18
C THR A 143 -11.73 -22.00 12.78
N GLY A 144 -11.63 -22.17 14.11
CA GLY A 144 -12.09 -23.38 14.79
C GLY A 144 -11.27 -24.63 14.43
N THR A 145 -10.05 -24.45 13.95
CA THR A 145 -9.16 -25.53 13.53
C THR A 145 -8.17 -25.83 14.65
N ASP A 146 -7.89 -27.11 14.89
CA ASP A 146 -6.86 -27.46 15.88
C ASP A 146 -5.45 -27.00 15.47
N ALA A 147 -4.56 -26.83 16.44
CA ALA A 147 -3.25 -26.25 16.23
C ALA A 147 -2.35 -27.08 15.28
N GLU A 148 -2.52 -28.42 15.26
CA GLU A 148 -1.74 -29.28 14.39
C GLU A 148 -2.19 -29.15 12.94
N SER A 149 -3.48 -29.18 12.70
CA SER A 149 -4.09 -28.97 11.37
C SER A 149 -3.77 -27.57 10.85
N MET A 150 -3.85 -26.54 11.71
CA MET A 150 -3.49 -25.17 11.34
C MET A 150 -2.00 -25.06 10.96
N ARG A 151 -1.10 -25.75 11.69
CA ARG A 151 0.33 -25.78 11.36
C ARG A 151 0.59 -26.42 9.99
N LYS A 152 -0.07 -27.55 9.69
CA LYS A 152 0.02 -28.22 8.38
C LYS A 152 -0.47 -27.30 7.27
N GLN A 153 -1.59 -26.61 7.50
CA GLN A 153 -2.16 -25.68 6.56
C GLN A 153 -1.23 -24.49 6.28
N LEU A 154 -0.69 -23.86 7.32
CA LEU A 154 0.23 -22.72 7.18
C LEU A 154 1.54 -23.14 6.49
N HIS A 155 2.05 -24.34 6.78
CA HIS A 155 3.22 -24.87 6.09
C HIS A 155 2.95 -25.11 4.59
N ALA A 156 1.80 -25.66 4.24
CA ALA A 156 1.40 -25.82 2.85
C ALA A 156 1.24 -24.45 2.13
N MET A 157 0.69 -23.46 2.83
CA MET A 157 0.57 -22.10 2.31
C MET A 157 1.95 -21.43 2.14
N GLU A 158 2.91 -21.70 3.01
CA GLU A 158 4.28 -21.19 2.90
C GLU A 158 5.01 -21.83 1.71
N LEU A 159 4.90 -23.14 1.54
CA LEU A 159 5.45 -23.84 0.38
C LEU A 159 4.81 -23.38 -0.94
N GLY A 160 3.52 -23.06 -0.91
CA GLY A 160 2.81 -22.52 -2.06
C GLY A 160 3.10 -21.04 -2.36
N GLY A 161 3.91 -20.36 -1.53
CA GLY A 161 4.28 -18.97 -1.75
C GLY A 161 3.20 -17.95 -1.37
N TRP A 162 2.15 -18.34 -0.66
CA TRP A 162 1.08 -17.42 -0.25
C TRP A 162 1.38 -16.67 1.04
N VAL A 163 2.11 -17.29 1.96
CA VAL A 163 2.53 -16.66 3.21
C VAL A 163 4.02 -16.86 3.46
N ARG A 164 4.59 -16.03 4.31
CA ARG A 164 5.95 -16.18 4.82
C ARG A 164 5.92 -16.20 6.34
N ARG A 165 6.65 -17.14 6.92
CA ARG A 165 6.88 -17.17 8.36
C ARG A 165 7.93 -16.14 8.74
N MET A 166 7.60 -15.30 9.72
CA MET A 166 8.48 -14.28 10.29
C MET A 166 8.98 -14.71 11.68
N PRO A 167 10.07 -14.10 12.18
CA PRO A 167 10.49 -14.28 13.57
C PRO A 167 9.34 -14.00 14.56
N GLY A 168 9.29 -14.76 15.65
CA GLY A 168 8.20 -14.66 16.62
C GLY A 168 6.94 -15.46 16.24
N GLY A 169 6.99 -16.30 15.20
CA GLY A 169 5.88 -17.18 14.81
C GLY A 169 4.75 -16.49 14.07
N TRP A 170 4.99 -15.30 13.52
CA TRP A 170 4.04 -14.58 12.67
C TRP A 170 4.06 -15.12 11.26
N TYR A 171 2.88 -15.22 10.66
CA TYR A 171 2.69 -15.49 9.23
C TYR A 171 2.15 -14.24 8.56
N VAL A 172 2.88 -13.74 7.56
CA VAL A 172 2.51 -12.54 6.81
C VAL A 172 2.22 -12.92 5.35
N PRO A 173 1.33 -12.20 4.65
CA PRO A 173 1.10 -12.48 3.24
C PRO A 173 2.36 -12.15 2.44
N LEU A 174 2.68 -12.99 1.46
CA LEU A 174 3.66 -12.62 0.45
C LEU A 174 3.00 -11.63 -0.50
N LYS A 175 3.63 -10.45 -0.69
CA LYS A 175 3.26 -9.55 -1.78
C LYS A 175 3.60 -10.28 -3.09
N ILE A 176 2.59 -10.57 -3.87
CA ILE A 176 2.71 -10.91 -5.29
C ILE A 176 2.69 -9.62 -6.07
#